data_0646d4ed8f5d3e025fa136dbafb4e4ee
#
_entry.id   0646d4ed8f5d3e025fa136dbafb4e4ee
#
_cell.length_a   1.000
_cell.length_b   1.000
_cell.length_c   1.000
_cell.angle_alpha   90.00
_cell.angle_beta   90.00
_cell.angle_gamma   90.00
#
_symmetry.space_group_name_H-M   'P 1'
#
loop_
_entity.id
_entity.type
_entity.pdbx_description
1 polymer ?
#
loop_
_entity_poly.entity_id
_entity_poly.type
_entity_poly.pdbx_seq_one_letter_code
_entity_poly.pdbx_strand_id
1 'polypeptide(L)'
;MKTETDKIISIPLFGDISCGKFKFMDCDIEGYIEIPKSMIGNGEYFALRASGDSMIDAGINDGDIVIVEKHPSPDNGKIAVIRVEDSVLLKRFYRLEKERKYLLHAENPVYDDIILDECDVIGIAVKVLKDL
;
A
#
# COMPACT_ATOMS: atom_id res chain seq x y z
N MET A 1 20.50 -32.77 5.43
CA MET A 1 19.40 -31.88 5.77
C MET A 1 18.58 -31.52 4.55
N LYS A 2 17.32 -31.53 4.70
CA LYS A 2 16.44 -31.19 3.62
C LYS A 2 16.14 -29.69 3.61
N THR A 3 16.23 -29.07 2.45
CA THR A 3 15.78 -27.70 2.25
C THR A 3 14.39 -27.73 1.64
N GLU A 4 13.43 -27.14 2.30
CA GLU A 4 12.12 -27.01 1.72
C GLU A 4 12.13 -26.02 0.57
N THR A 5 11.45 -26.40 -0.49
CA THR A 5 11.25 -25.48 -1.59
C THR A 5 10.20 -24.46 -1.18
N ASP A 6 10.57 -23.18 -1.29
CA ASP A 6 9.67 -22.09 -1.01
C ASP A 6 8.56 -22.06 -2.05
N LYS A 7 7.32 -21.95 -1.63
CA LYS A 7 6.21 -21.83 -2.56
C LYS A 7 6.22 -20.44 -3.20
N ILE A 8 5.90 -20.42 -4.47
CA ILE A 8 5.73 -19.17 -5.21
C ILE A 8 4.24 -18.82 -5.18
N ILE A 9 3.96 -17.61 -4.73
CA ILE A 9 2.61 -17.05 -4.68
C ILE A 9 2.48 -16.01 -5.77
N SER A 10 1.40 -16.07 -6.52
CA SER A 10 1.08 -15.07 -7.54
C SER A 10 0.08 -14.08 -6.94
N ILE A 11 0.43 -12.79 -6.94
CA ILE A 11 -0.45 -11.75 -6.44
C ILE A 11 -0.77 -10.76 -7.56
N PRO A 12 -1.99 -10.20 -7.59
CA PRO A 12 -2.35 -9.26 -8.65
C PRO A 12 -1.63 -7.93 -8.49
N LEU A 13 -1.23 -7.35 -9.62
CA LEU A 13 -0.63 -6.01 -9.68
C LEU A 13 -1.63 -5.05 -10.31
N PHE A 14 -1.96 -4.00 -9.59
CA PHE A 14 -2.81 -2.93 -10.07
C PHE A 14 -1.95 -1.76 -10.49
N GLY A 15 -2.00 -1.39 -11.76
CA GLY A 15 -1.18 -0.32 -12.29
C GLY A 15 -1.80 1.05 -12.14
N ASP A 16 -3.12 1.13 -12.25
CA ASP A 16 -3.86 2.38 -12.15
C ASP A 16 -4.67 2.38 -10.86
N ILE A 17 -4.19 3.10 -9.86
CA ILE A 17 -4.86 3.22 -8.58
C ILE A 17 -5.79 4.43 -8.51
N SER A 18 -5.91 5.20 -9.59
CA SER A 18 -6.81 6.35 -9.67
C SER A 18 -8.17 5.97 -10.25
N CYS A 19 -8.46 4.68 -10.38
CA CYS A 19 -9.73 4.21 -10.91
C CYS A 19 -10.85 4.43 -9.90
N GLY A 20 -11.43 5.57 -9.87
CA GLY A 20 -12.55 6.08 -9.08
C GLY A 20 -13.08 5.25 -7.92
N LYS A 21 -13.45 4.03 -8.14
CA LYS A 21 -13.94 3.13 -7.08
C LYS A 21 -12.97 1.98 -6.94
N PHE A 22 -12.02 2.10 -6.01
CA PHE A 22 -11.07 1.02 -5.81
C PHE A 22 -11.75 -0.17 -5.15
N LYS A 23 -12.14 -1.11 -5.96
CA LYS A 23 -12.48 -2.46 -5.55
C LYS A 23 -11.55 -3.36 -6.33
N PHE A 24 -11.04 -4.40 -5.69
CA PHE A 24 -10.10 -5.30 -6.35
C PHE A 24 -10.65 -5.93 -7.63
N MET A 25 -11.99 -5.95 -7.76
CA MET A 25 -12.65 -6.49 -8.95
C MET A 25 -12.94 -5.44 -10.02
N ASP A 26 -12.87 -4.15 -9.67
CA ASP A 26 -13.26 -3.06 -10.57
C ASP A 26 -12.07 -2.38 -11.22
N CYS A 27 -10.88 -2.55 -10.67
CA CYS A 27 -9.66 -2.02 -11.25
C CYS A 27 -9.03 -3.06 -12.16
N ASP A 28 -8.49 -2.61 -13.28
CA ASP A 28 -7.81 -3.50 -14.19
C ASP A 28 -6.53 -4.04 -13.56
N ILE A 29 -6.38 -5.35 -13.61
CA ILE A 29 -5.13 -5.99 -13.22
C ILE A 29 -4.15 -5.78 -14.36
N GLU A 30 -3.03 -5.12 -14.08
CA GLU A 30 -1.95 -4.91 -15.04
C GLU A 30 -1.18 -6.20 -15.29
N GLY A 31 -1.07 -7.04 -14.28
CA GLY A 31 -0.33 -8.28 -14.35
C GLY A 31 -0.29 -8.95 -12.99
N TYR A 32 0.65 -9.85 -12.83
CA TYR A 32 0.83 -10.58 -11.57
C TYR A 32 2.29 -10.54 -11.17
N ILE A 33 2.53 -10.48 -9.88
CA ILE A 33 3.87 -10.56 -9.30
C ILE A 33 4.01 -11.92 -8.64
N GLU A 34 5.04 -12.65 -8.99
CA GLU A 34 5.36 -13.91 -8.34
C GLU A 34 6.36 -13.65 -7.22
N ILE A 35 6.02 -14.10 -6.03
CA ILE A 35 6.80 -13.81 -4.83
C ILE A 35 6.91 -15.06 -3.97
N PRO A 36 8.09 -15.37 -3.42
CA PRO A 36 8.22 -16.48 -2.50
C PRO A 36 7.37 -16.28 -1.26
N LYS A 37 6.67 -17.31 -0.84
CA LYS A 37 5.78 -17.22 0.31
C LYS A 37 6.52 -16.80 1.59
N SER A 38 7.80 -17.15 1.70
CA SER A 38 8.62 -16.77 2.85
C SER A 38 8.80 -15.26 3.00
N MET A 39 8.56 -14.49 1.93
CA MET A 39 8.68 -13.03 1.96
C MET A 39 7.40 -12.33 2.44
N ILE A 40 6.32 -13.07 2.59
CA ILE A 40 5.02 -12.55 3.02
C ILE A 40 4.43 -13.48 4.07
N GLY A 41 3.40 -13.02 4.77
CA GLY A 41 2.70 -13.83 5.75
C GLY A 41 1.55 -14.63 5.15
N ASN A 42 0.60 -15.01 6.00
CA ASN A 42 -0.55 -15.82 5.59
C ASN A 42 -1.77 -15.02 5.16
N GLY A 43 -1.68 -13.69 5.15
CA GLY A 43 -2.80 -12.84 4.78
C GLY A 43 -3.05 -12.82 3.27
N GLU A 44 -3.93 -11.93 2.87
CA GLU A 44 -4.16 -11.65 1.46
C GLU A 44 -3.29 -10.48 1.03
N TYR A 45 -2.68 -10.62 -0.13
CA TYR A 45 -1.73 -9.62 -0.64
C TYR A 45 -2.11 -9.22 -2.05
N PHE A 46 -1.75 -8.00 -2.39
CA PHE A 46 -1.77 -7.51 -3.76
C PHE A 46 -0.61 -6.55 -3.94
N ALA A 47 -0.34 -6.17 -5.16
CA ALA A 47 0.69 -5.20 -5.48
C ALA A 47 0.06 -4.02 -6.20
N LEU A 48 0.66 -2.85 -6.02
CA LEU A 48 0.29 -1.69 -6.80
C LEU A 48 1.54 -0.91 -7.18
N ARG A 49 1.41 -0.16 -8.25
CA ARG A 49 2.49 0.68 -8.75
C ARG A 49 2.37 2.05 -8.13
N ALA A 50 3.39 2.48 -7.44
CA ALA A 50 3.42 3.80 -6.81
C ALA A 50 3.45 4.89 -7.88
N SER A 51 2.79 6.00 -7.60
CA SER A 51 2.73 7.14 -8.48
C SER A 51 3.09 8.40 -7.71
N GLY A 52 3.93 9.23 -8.31
CA GLY A 52 4.36 10.49 -7.71
C GLY A 52 5.50 10.32 -6.73
N ASP A 53 5.78 11.38 -5.98
CA ASP A 53 6.94 11.48 -5.12
C ASP A 53 6.63 11.73 -3.65
N SER A 54 5.38 11.54 -3.24
CA SER A 54 4.97 11.88 -1.87
C SER A 54 5.60 10.99 -0.79
N MET A 55 6.20 9.87 -1.17
CA MET A 55 6.78 8.91 -0.23
C MET A 55 8.27 8.65 -0.48
N ILE A 56 8.96 9.57 -1.13
CA ILE A 56 10.37 9.37 -1.50
C ILE A 56 11.28 9.21 -0.29
N ASP A 57 11.00 9.90 0.81
CA ASP A 57 11.83 9.78 2.01
C ASP A 57 11.64 8.45 2.74
N ALA A 58 10.60 7.71 2.40
CA ALA A 58 10.42 6.34 2.86
C ALA A 58 11.00 5.32 1.87
N GLY A 59 11.65 5.77 0.82
CA GLY A 59 12.27 4.90 -0.17
C GLY A 59 11.30 4.40 -1.23
N ILE A 60 10.15 5.03 -1.38
CA ILE A 60 9.15 4.64 -2.39
C ILE A 60 9.12 5.72 -3.47
N ASN A 61 9.58 5.36 -4.66
CA ASN A 61 9.68 6.25 -5.80
C ASN A 61 8.57 5.98 -6.80
N ASP A 62 8.34 6.96 -7.67
CA ASP A 62 7.41 6.79 -8.78
C ASP A 62 7.76 5.55 -9.60
N GLY A 63 6.76 4.73 -9.87
CA GLY A 63 6.94 3.50 -10.64
C GLY A 63 7.33 2.27 -9.83
N ASP A 64 7.69 2.41 -8.55
CA ASP A 64 8.00 1.28 -7.71
C ASP A 64 6.78 0.38 -7.51
N ILE A 65 7.02 -0.91 -7.36
CA ILE A 65 5.97 -1.87 -7.05
C ILE A 65 5.91 -2.04 -5.54
N VAL A 66 4.76 -1.78 -4.96
CA VAL A 66 4.51 -1.88 -3.53
C VAL A 66 3.68 -3.11 -3.25
N ILE A 67 4.18 -3.97 -2.37
CA ILE A 67 3.45 -5.15 -1.91
C ILE A 67 2.61 -4.75 -0.72
N VAL A 68 1.32 -5.03 -0.78
CA VAL A 68 0.34 -4.59 0.20
C VAL A 68 -0.35 -5.79 0.81
N GLU A 69 -0.41 -5.82 2.12
CA GLU A 69 -1.23 -6.77 2.85
C GLU A 69 -2.58 -6.12 3.14
N LYS A 70 -3.67 -6.80 2.80
CA LYS A 70 -5.00 -6.31 3.12
C LYS A 70 -5.18 -6.26 4.62
N HIS A 71 -5.47 -5.09 5.14
CA HIS A 71 -5.57 -4.88 6.58
C HIS A 71 -6.37 -3.60 6.84
N PRO A 72 -7.56 -3.67 7.45
CA PRO A 72 -8.42 -2.50 7.60
C PRO A 72 -8.01 -1.56 8.73
N SER A 73 -7.14 -2.00 9.63
CA SER A 73 -6.86 -1.26 10.86
C SER A 73 -5.38 -1.31 11.23
N PRO A 74 -4.54 -0.57 10.50
CA PRO A 74 -3.10 -0.57 10.77
C PRO A 74 -2.77 0.14 12.08
N ASP A 75 -1.62 -0.20 12.64
CA ASP A 75 -1.06 0.54 13.77
C ASP A 75 -0.55 1.90 13.30
N ASN A 76 -0.47 2.84 14.24
CA ASN A 76 0.10 4.16 13.97
C ASN A 76 1.52 4.05 13.46
N GLY A 77 1.84 4.84 12.46
CA GLY A 77 3.16 4.89 11.87
C GLY A 77 3.39 3.91 10.72
N LYS A 78 2.41 3.07 10.41
CA LYS A 78 2.50 2.18 9.23
C LYS A 78 2.22 2.96 7.96
N ILE A 79 2.82 2.52 6.87
CA ILE A 79 2.50 3.06 5.55
C ILE A 79 1.28 2.31 5.05
N ALA A 80 0.21 3.04 4.83
CA ALA A 80 -1.08 2.45 4.49
C ALA A 80 -1.52 2.86 3.09
N VAL A 81 -2.34 2.00 2.51
CA VAL A 81 -3.06 2.27 1.27
C VAL A 81 -4.47 2.68 1.68
N ILE A 82 -4.84 3.90 1.35
CA ILE A 82 -6.04 4.53 1.86
C ILE A 82 -6.86 5.06 0.71
N ARG A 83 -8.15 4.77 0.75
CA ARG A 83 -9.08 5.32 -0.22
C ARG A 83 -9.65 6.61 0.32
N VAL A 84 -9.53 7.68 -0.46
CA VAL A 84 -10.10 8.98 -0.15
C VAL A 84 -10.87 9.43 -1.38
N GLU A 85 -12.19 9.48 -1.25
CA GLU A 85 -13.07 9.78 -2.37
C GLU A 85 -12.82 8.82 -3.54
N ASP A 86 -12.42 9.34 -4.70
CA ASP A 86 -12.14 8.54 -5.89
C ASP A 86 -10.65 8.23 -6.07
N SER A 87 -9.85 8.53 -5.06
CA SER A 87 -8.40 8.35 -5.12
C SER A 87 -7.93 7.30 -4.14
N VAL A 88 -6.80 6.70 -4.46
CA VAL A 88 -6.09 5.81 -3.55
C VAL A 88 -4.75 6.44 -3.24
N LEU A 89 -4.47 6.60 -1.97
CA LEU A 89 -3.27 7.25 -1.48
C LEU A 89 -2.38 6.26 -0.74
N LEU A 90 -1.08 6.46 -0.83
CA LEU A 90 -0.09 5.75 -0.05
C LEU A 90 0.54 6.77 0.89
N LYS A 91 0.29 6.64 2.18
CA LYS A 91 0.70 7.61 3.20
C LYS A 91 1.03 6.91 4.50
N ARG A 92 1.79 7.58 5.35
CA ARG A 92 1.99 7.11 6.71
C ARG A 92 0.74 7.47 7.52
N PHE A 93 0.23 6.50 8.24
CA PHE A 93 -1.09 6.55 8.85
C PHE A 93 -1.00 6.74 10.36
N TYR A 94 -1.82 7.63 10.89
CA TYR A 94 -1.95 7.85 12.34
C TYR A 94 -3.40 8.08 12.72
N ARG A 95 -3.79 7.53 13.88
CA ARG A 95 -5.07 7.88 14.52
C ARG A 95 -4.83 8.97 15.54
N LEU A 96 -5.64 10.03 15.45
CA LEU A 96 -5.65 11.10 16.42
C LEU A 96 -6.82 10.82 17.37
N GLU A 97 -6.56 10.02 18.41
CA GLU A 97 -7.60 9.45 19.27
C GLU A 97 -8.46 10.53 19.96
N LYS A 98 -7.83 11.58 20.49
CA LYS A 98 -8.55 12.64 21.18
C LYS A 98 -9.48 13.41 20.25
N GLU A 99 -9.02 13.66 19.05
CA GLU A 99 -9.76 14.42 18.05
C GLU A 99 -10.75 13.56 17.27
N ARG A 100 -10.64 12.23 17.38
CA ARG A 100 -11.40 11.27 16.58
C ARG A 100 -11.22 11.50 15.09
N LYS A 101 -9.96 11.74 14.70
CA LYS A 101 -9.58 12.01 13.32
C LYS A 101 -8.43 11.12 12.92
N TYR A 102 -8.10 11.18 11.65
CA TYR A 102 -6.97 10.44 11.09
C TYR A 102 -6.03 11.42 10.41
N LEU A 103 -4.74 11.19 10.58
CA LEU A 103 -3.71 11.99 9.94
C LEU A 103 -2.96 11.13 8.93
N LEU A 104 -2.89 11.62 7.71
CA LEU A 104 -2.14 10.99 6.63
C LEU A 104 -0.93 11.86 6.34
N HIS A 105 0.25 11.29 6.54
CA HIS A 105 1.52 12.00 6.43
C HIS A 105 2.32 11.52 5.24
N ALA A 106 2.71 12.46 4.37
CA ALA A 106 3.62 12.16 3.28
C ALA A 106 5.05 12.11 3.80
N GLU A 107 5.85 11.21 3.26
CA GLU A 107 7.29 11.17 3.52
C GLU A 107 8.02 12.02 2.49
N ASN A 108 7.64 13.28 2.44
CA ASN A 108 8.22 14.31 1.57
C ASN A 108 7.74 15.66 2.10
N PRO A 109 8.66 16.51 2.59
CA PRO A 109 8.27 17.76 3.26
C PRO A 109 7.55 18.79 2.41
N VAL A 110 7.54 18.63 1.08
CA VAL A 110 6.77 19.55 0.23
C VAL A 110 5.27 19.31 0.26
N TYR A 111 4.83 18.21 0.85
CA TYR A 111 3.41 17.87 0.96
C TYR A 111 2.92 18.07 2.39
N ASP A 112 1.75 18.68 2.52
CA ASP A 112 1.11 18.88 3.82
C ASP A 112 0.44 17.59 4.30
N ASP A 113 0.26 17.49 5.61
CA ASP A 113 -0.53 16.43 6.21
C ASP A 113 -2.00 16.57 5.80
N ILE A 114 -2.67 15.44 5.71
CA ILE A 114 -4.10 15.38 5.40
C ILE A 114 -4.82 14.90 6.66
N ILE A 115 -5.80 15.66 7.12
CA ILE A 115 -6.61 15.30 8.29
C ILE A 115 -8.00 14.90 7.80
N LEU A 116 -8.46 13.73 8.20
CA LEU A 116 -9.75 13.17 7.77
C LEU A 116 -10.60 12.82 8.97
N ASP A 117 -11.90 13.02 8.86
CA ASP A 117 -12.88 12.55 9.85
C ASP A 117 -13.11 11.06 9.74
N GLU A 118 -13.05 10.54 8.53
CA GLU A 118 -13.24 9.12 8.22
C GLU A 118 -12.10 8.65 7.34
N CYS A 119 -11.73 7.39 7.49
CA CYS A 119 -10.59 6.84 6.77
C CYS A 119 -10.89 5.40 6.37
N ASP A 120 -10.85 5.14 5.06
CA ASP A 120 -11.07 3.82 4.49
C ASP A 120 -9.71 3.21 4.14
N VAL A 121 -9.19 2.39 5.05
CA VAL A 121 -7.90 1.74 4.86
C VAL A 121 -8.10 0.43 4.11
N ILE A 122 -7.36 0.28 3.02
CA ILE A 122 -7.39 -0.93 2.20
C ILE A 122 -6.33 -1.93 2.67
N GLY A 123 -5.16 -1.45 3.04
CA GLY A 123 -4.08 -2.33 3.46
C GLY A 123 -2.85 -1.60 3.93
N ILE A 124 -1.82 -2.37 4.22
CA ILE A 124 -0.54 -1.90 4.72
C ILE A 124 0.55 -2.26 3.71
N ALA A 125 1.36 -1.28 3.35
CA ALA A 125 2.53 -1.52 2.51
C ALA A 125 3.58 -2.28 3.34
N VAL A 126 4.01 -3.42 2.86
CA VAL A 126 4.95 -4.27 3.60
C VAL A 126 6.30 -4.41 2.90
N LYS A 127 6.36 -4.25 1.60
CA LYS A 127 7.60 -4.36 0.83
C LYS A 127 7.53 -3.49 -0.41
N VAL A 128 8.69 -3.12 -0.90
CA VAL A 128 8.85 -2.40 -2.16
C VAL A 128 9.79 -3.19 -3.05
N LEU A 129 9.42 -3.36 -4.31
CA LEU A 129 10.28 -3.98 -5.32
C LEU A 129 10.82 -2.89 -6.22
N LYS A 130 12.12 -2.87 -6.40
CA LYS A 130 12.80 -1.89 -7.22
C LYS A 130 13.67 -2.55 -8.27
N ASP A 131 13.70 -1.95 -9.44
CA ASP A 131 14.70 -2.28 -10.44
C ASP A 131 15.95 -1.44 -10.16
N LEU A 132 17.09 -2.06 -10.36
CA LEU A 132 18.36 -1.36 -10.20
C LEU A 132 18.82 -0.77 -11.53
#